data_29813adec447a5806e7311a027fd2601
#
_entry.id   29813adec447a5806e7311a027fd2601
#
_cell.length_a   1.000
_cell.length_b   1.000
_cell.length_c   1.000
_cell.angle_alpha   90.00
_cell.angle_beta   90.00
_cell.angle_gamma   90.00
#
_symmetry.space_group_name_H-M   'P 1'
#
loop_
_entity.id
_entity.type
_entity.pdbx_description
1 polymer ?
#
loop_
_entity_poly.entity_id
_entity_poly.type
_entity_poly.pdbx_seq_one_letter_code
_entity_poly.pdbx_strand_id
1 'polypeptide(L)'
;KGTLTGEDIKADHCYLYLAYLILIHKKKFTVDTLAEIICPYDELDSPYKVVNNIVYRLRRTLSVIGLDKLVIGKNGTFQINPNFNIHTDFDRFEDACIQLKTEENPDMRHSLYHSAVDMYKGQLLPRCEHELWLMQLSMYYQSLYLQITKGYVRLKMECKDYILAQKTAIDALRFDPKDSELNMYAILAMGFQGNLSMAQTYYTAAKPYLALEHAEVIKKYLHIK
;
A
#
# COMPACT_ATOMS: atom_id res chain seq x y z
N LYS A 1 21.24 -14.09 -11.66
CA LYS A 1 20.10 -13.42 -10.97
C LYS A 1 19.65 -14.35 -9.88
N GLY A 2 19.64 -13.89 -8.64
CA GLY A 2 19.17 -14.64 -7.48
C GLY A 2 17.92 -14.00 -6.90
N THR A 3 17.15 -14.76 -6.12
CA THR A 3 15.98 -14.29 -5.39
C THR A 3 16.21 -14.55 -3.91
N LEU A 4 15.86 -13.59 -3.07
CA LEU A 4 15.76 -13.76 -1.62
C LEU A 4 14.32 -13.49 -1.20
N THR A 5 13.85 -14.29 -0.26
CA THR A 5 12.56 -14.10 0.39
C THR A 5 12.74 -13.52 1.79
N GLY A 6 11.68 -13.07 2.43
CA GLY A 6 11.73 -12.64 3.82
C GLY A 6 12.21 -13.75 4.79
N GLU A 7 12.04 -15.02 4.43
CA GLU A 7 12.49 -16.17 5.22
C GLU A 7 14.01 -16.38 5.15
N ASP A 8 14.65 -15.96 4.07
CA ASP A 8 16.12 -16.04 3.92
C ASP A 8 16.83 -15.04 4.84
N ILE A 9 16.15 -13.96 5.23
CA ILE A 9 16.64 -12.96 6.17
C ILE A 9 16.07 -13.27 7.56
N LYS A 10 16.67 -14.24 8.24
CA LYS A 10 16.17 -14.80 9.52
C LYS A 10 16.21 -13.80 10.68
N ALA A 11 17.15 -12.87 10.68
CA ALA A 11 17.29 -11.88 11.74
C ALA A 11 16.35 -10.70 11.51
N ASP A 12 15.38 -10.50 12.41
CA ASP A 12 14.37 -9.45 12.28
C ASP A 12 14.95 -8.05 12.09
N HIS A 13 15.99 -7.70 12.85
CA HIS A 13 16.70 -6.42 12.67
C HIS A 13 17.35 -6.27 11.28
N CYS A 14 17.88 -7.33 10.67
CA CYS A 14 18.41 -7.27 9.31
C CYS A 14 17.29 -7.05 8.28
N TYR A 15 16.16 -7.72 8.47
CA TYR A 15 15.00 -7.58 7.62
C TYR A 15 14.44 -6.14 7.72
N LEU A 16 14.21 -5.66 8.94
CA LEU A 16 13.71 -4.31 9.20
C LEU A 16 14.63 -3.23 8.62
N TYR A 17 15.95 -3.39 8.82
CA TYR A 17 16.94 -2.47 8.28
C TYR A 17 16.92 -2.42 6.75
N LEU A 18 16.92 -3.57 6.09
CA LEU A 18 16.85 -3.64 4.63
C LEU A 18 15.53 -3.05 4.11
N ALA A 19 14.43 -3.39 4.74
CA ALA A 19 13.11 -2.89 4.41
C ALA A 19 13.07 -1.35 4.50
N TYR A 20 13.57 -0.79 5.59
CA TYR A 20 13.66 0.66 5.78
C TYR A 20 14.50 1.34 4.69
N LEU A 21 15.69 0.80 4.40
CA LEU A 21 16.55 1.34 3.36
C LEU A 21 15.94 1.27 1.96
N ILE A 22 15.18 0.20 1.66
CA ILE A 22 14.51 0.05 0.36
C ILE A 22 13.31 0.99 0.26
N LEU A 23 12.48 1.06 1.30
CA LEU A 23 11.30 1.91 1.31
C LEU A 23 11.65 3.40 1.20
N ILE A 24 12.82 3.79 1.69
CA ILE A 24 13.27 5.18 1.66
C ILE A 24 14.63 5.29 0.92
N HIS A 25 14.80 4.49 -0.13
CA HIS A 25 16.09 4.29 -0.83
C HIS A 25 16.72 5.56 -1.42
N LYS A 26 15.95 6.64 -1.57
CA LYS A 26 16.45 7.93 -2.10
C LYS A 26 17.18 8.79 -1.05
N LYS A 27 17.26 8.33 0.22
CA LYS A 27 17.85 9.09 1.33
C LYS A 27 19.12 8.43 1.88
N LYS A 28 19.92 9.25 2.58
CA LYS A 28 21.05 8.82 3.40
C LYS A 28 20.65 8.90 4.87
N PHE A 29 21.10 7.95 5.66
CA PHE A 29 20.76 7.85 7.07
C PHE A 29 22.01 7.84 7.95
N THR A 30 21.95 8.54 9.07
CA THR A 30 22.98 8.47 10.08
C THR A 30 22.88 7.15 10.87
N VAL A 31 23.97 6.79 11.54
CA VAL A 31 23.98 5.63 12.45
C VAL A 31 22.90 5.79 13.52
N ASP A 32 22.76 6.99 14.09
CA ASP A 32 21.81 7.25 15.16
C ASP A 32 20.37 7.06 14.69
N THR A 33 20.00 7.62 13.53
CA THR A 33 18.68 7.41 12.93
C THR A 33 18.39 5.93 12.71
N LEU A 34 19.37 5.16 12.25
CA LEU A 34 19.19 3.73 12.00
C LEU A 34 19.13 2.92 13.28
N ALA A 35 19.87 3.32 14.32
CA ALA A 35 19.82 2.70 15.62
C ALA A 35 18.46 2.90 16.30
N GLU A 36 17.91 4.11 16.24
CA GLU A 36 16.56 4.43 16.74
C GLU A 36 15.46 3.59 16.09
N ILE A 37 15.59 3.31 14.78
CA ILE A 37 14.62 2.49 14.05
C ILE A 37 14.72 1.01 14.42
N ILE A 38 15.94 0.51 14.63
CA ILE A 38 16.19 -0.91 14.90
C ILE A 38 15.93 -1.26 16.38
N CYS A 39 16.28 -0.36 17.29
CA CYS A 39 16.20 -0.55 18.74
C CYS A 39 15.62 0.71 19.41
N PRO A 40 14.34 1.04 19.18
CA PRO A 40 13.77 2.32 19.62
C PRO A 40 13.67 2.49 21.13
N TYR A 41 13.78 1.38 21.89
CA TYR A 41 13.60 1.38 23.36
C TYR A 41 14.86 0.98 24.11
N ASP A 42 15.96 0.69 23.42
CA ASP A 42 17.20 0.25 24.03
C ASP A 42 18.20 1.41 24.18
N GLU A 43 18.71 1.60 25.37
CA GLU A 43 19.92 2.41 25.58
C GLU A 43 21.12 1.61 25.04
N LEU A 44 21.55 1.94 23.83
CA LEU A 44 22.67 1.26 23.19
C LEU A 44 24.00 1.86 23.66
N ASP A 45 24.85 1.06 24.30
CA ASP A 45 26.21 1.45 24.65
C ASP A 45 27.04 1.95 23.44
N SER A 46 26.72 1.42 22.25
CA SER A 46 27.39 1.80 21.01
C SER A 46 26.48 1.56 19.77
N PRO A 47 25.65 2.55 19.40
CA PRO A 47 24.81 2.50 18.20
C PRO A 47 25.61 2.13 16.95
N TYR A 48 26.82 2.68 16.82
CA TYR A 48 27.72 2.41 15.71
C TYR A 48 28.09 0.92 15.57
N LYS A 49 28.38 0.23 16.67
CA LYS A 49 28.72 -1.22 16.64
C LYS A 49 27.50 -2.03 16.23
N VAL A 50 26.33 -1.72 16.76
CA VAL A 50 25.08 -2.43 16.46
C VAL A 50 24.74 -2.31 14.97
N VAL A 51 24.69 -1.10 14.44
CA VAL A 51 24.39 -0.84 13.04
C VAL A 51 25.41 -1.51 12.09
N ASN A 52 26.71 -1.40 12.39
CA ASN A 52 27.74 -2.04 11.58
C ASN A 52 27.62 -3.58 11.58
N ASN A 53 27.31 -4.21 12.71
CA ASN A 53 27.07 -5.64 12.79
C ASN A 53 25.87 -6.06 11.93
N ILE A 54 24.79 -5.30 11.94
CA ILE A 54 23.62 -5.56 11.12
C ILE A 54 23.97 -5.41 9.64
N VAL A 55 24.66 -4.35 9.25
CA VAL A 55 25.12 -4.14 7.86
C VAL A 55 26.04 -5.25 7.41
N TYR A 56 26.96 -5.70 8.26
CA TYR A 56 27.86 -6.82 7.94
C TYR A 56 27.06 -8.12 7.67
N ARG A 57 26.12 -8.46 8.59
CA ARG A 57 25.25 -9.63 8.42
C ARG A 57 24.40 -9.54 7.17
N LEU A 58 23.82 -8.38 6.91
CA LEU A 58 23.01 -8.11 5.72
C LEU A 58 23.82 -8.30 4.43
N ARG A 59 25.01 -7.70 4.34
CA ARG A 59 25.89 -7.89 3.19
C ARG A 59 26.25 -9.35 2.94
N ARG A 60 26.48 -10.10 4.00
CA ARG A 60 26.73 -11.54 3.91
C ARG A 60 25.52 -12.30 3.36
N THR A 61 24.31 -11.98 3.80
CA THR A 61 23.09 -12.58 3.25
C THR A 61 22.90 -12.18 1.78
N LEU A 62 23.06 -10.91 1.45
CA LEU A 62 22.90 -10.41 0.09
C LEU A 62 23.99 -10.90 -0.88
N SER A 63 25.16 -11.31 -0.37
CA SER A 63 26.25 -11.86 -1.22
C SER A 63 25.83 -13.14 -1.95
N VAL A 64 24.89 -13.92 -1.39
CA VAL A 64 24.37 -15.15 -2.01
C VAL A 64 23.76 -14.86 -3.40
N ILE A 65 23.23 -13.66 -3.59
CA ILE A 65 22.64 -13.24 -4.86
C ILE A 65 23.46 -12.16 -5.58
N GLY A 66 24.71 -11.92 -5.13
CA GLY A 66 25.61 -10.94 -5.74
C GLY A 66 25.32 -9.49 -5.39
N LEU A 67 24.59 -9.22 -4.30
CA LEU A 67 24.18 -7.87 -3.86
C LEU A 67 24.91 -7.43 -2.57
N ASP A 68 26.11 -7.91 -2.31
CA ASP A 68 26.94 -7.56 -1.15
C ASP A 68 27.25 -6.05 -1.06
N LYS A 69 27.26 -5.36 -2.21
CA LYS A 69 27.50 -3.91 -2.34
C LYS A 69 26.22 -3.07 -2.39
N LEU A 70 25.04 -3.66 -2.17
CA LEU A 70 23.78 -2.93 -2.22
C LEU A 70 23.71 -1.82 -1.15
N VAL A 71 24.20 -2.12 0.05
CA VAL A 71 24.25 -1.14 1.14
C VAL A 71 25.66 -0.63 1.30
N ILE A 72 25.86 0.68 1.13
CA ILE A 72 27.16 1.34 1.33
C ILE A 72 27.11 2.26 2.54
N GLY A 73 28.27 2.36 3.22
CA GLY A 73 28.46 3.27 4.35
C GLY A 73 29.68 4.16 4.11
N LYS A 74 29.55 5.44 4.40
CA LYS A 74 30.65 6.42 4.35
C LYS A 74 30.42 7.51 5.40
N ASN A 75 31.46 7.83 6.17
CA ASN A 75 31.45 8.91 7.16
C ASN A 75 30.25 8.82 8.16
N GLY A 76 30.00 7.63 8.70
CA GLY A 76 28.91 7.44 9.67
C GLY A 76 27.50 7.50 9.08
N THR A 77 27.37 7.46 7.76
CA THR A 77 26.07 7.39 7.10
C THR A 77 25.97 6.12 6.24
N PHE A 78 24.73 5.61 6.10
CA PHE A 78 24.41 4.46 5.26
C PHE A 78 23.33 4.83 4.24
N GLN A 79 23.39 4.18 3.08
CA GLN A 79 22.41 4.35 2.01
C GLN A 79 22.39 3.12 1.10
N ILE A 80 21.37 3.02 0.28
CA ILE A 80 21.40 2.15 -0.89
C ILE A 80 22.44 2.71 -1.87
N ASN A 81 23.27 1.83 -2.42
CA ASN A 81 24.28 2.20 -3.39
C ASN A 81 23.63 2.73 -4.68
N PRO A 82 23.91 3.99 -5.08
CA PRO A 82 23.29 4.59 -6.26
C PRO A 82 23.57 3.88 -7.59
N ASN A 83 24.56 2.99 -7.62
CA ASN A 83 24.83 2.17 -8.80
C ASN A 83 23.80 1.05 -9.01
N PHE A 84 22.92 0.80 -8.02
CA PHE A 84 21.82 -0.12 -8.16
C PHE A 84 20.53 0.65 -8.44
N ASN A 85 19.83 0.25 -9.48
CA ASN A 85 18.51 0.78 -9.78
C ASN A 85 17.48 -0.05 -9.00
N ILE A 86 16.84 0.55 -8.01
CA ILE A 86 15.80 -0.08 -7.19
C ILE A 86 14.45 0.23 -7.82
N HIS A 87 13.68 -0.81 -8.07
CA HIS A 87 12.30 -0.74 -8.49
C HIS A 87 11.44 -1.51 -7.50
N THR A 88 10.53 -0.83 -6.87
CA THR A 88 9.57 -1.42 -5.94
C THR A 88 8.17 -1.44 -6.53
N ASP A 89 7.31 -2.29 -6.02
CA ASP A 89 5.90 -2.33 -6.38
C ASP A 89 5.17 -1.06 -5.91
N PHE A 90 5.52 -0.54 -4.75
CA PHE A 90 4.93 0.69 -4.22
C PHE A 90 5.39 1.94 -5.00
N ASP A 91 6.64 2.05 -5.48
CA ASP A 91 7.04 3.14 -6.40
C ASP A 91 6.17 3.12 -7.66
N ARG A 92 5.98 1.93 -8.26
CA ARG A 92 5.13 1.78 -9.45
C ARG A 92 3.67 2.12 -9.20
N PHE A 93 3.16 1.75 -8.02
CA PHE A 93 1.82 2.13 -7.60
C PHE A 93 1.68 3.65 -7.46
N GLU A 94 2.63 4.30 -6.79
CA GLU A 94 2.64 5.75 -6.62
C GLU A 94 2.76 6.49 -7.96
N ASP A 95 3.64 6.03 -8.84
CA ASP A 95 3.79 6.57 -10.20
C ASP A 95 2.49 6.47 -11.00
N ALA A 96 1.78 5.34 -10.94
CA ALA A 96 0.48 5.17 -11.57
C ALA A 96 -0.56 6.13 -10.99
N CYS A 97 -0.57 6.33 -9.67
CA CYS A 97 -1.45 7.28 -9.01
C CYS A 97 -1.16 8.74 -9.40
N ILE A 98 0.11 9.09 -9.61
CA ILE A 98 0.51 10.42 -10.09
C ILE A 98 0.07 10.61 -11.53
N GLN A 99 0.31 9.64 -12.41
CA GLN A 99 -0.10 9.70 -13.82
C GLN A 99 -1.61 9.85 -13.98
N LEU A 100 -2.40 9.18 -13.16
CA LEU A 100 -3.87 9.29 -13.16
C LEU A 100 -4.39 10.72 -12.94
N LYS A 101 -3.61 11.59 -12.31
CA LYS A 101 -4.00 12.99 -12.07
C LYS A 101 -3.98 13.85 -13.33
N THR A 102 -3.17 13.50 -14.31
CA THR A 102 -2.94 14.28 -15.52
C THR A 102 -3.30 13.56 -16.81
N GLU A 103 -3.59 12.24 -16.73
CA GLU A 103 -3.95 11.46 -17.92
C GLU A 103 -5.36 11.79 -18.39
N GLU A 104 -5.49 12.25 -19.63
CA GLU A 104 -6.76 12.63 -20.24
C GLU A 104 -7.32 11.55 -21.19
N ASN A 105 -6.46 10.67 -21.70
CA ASN A 105 -6.89 9.59 -22.58
C ASN A 105 -7.72 8.54 -21.83
N PRO A 106 -8.98 8.29 -22.19
CA PRO A 106 -9.86 7.38 -21.45
C PRO A 106 -9.33 5.94 -21.34
N ASP A 107 -8.75 5.40 -22.43
CA ASP A 107 -8.23 4.03 -22.45
C ASP A 107 -7.00 3.88 -21.57
N MET A 108 -6.10 4.88 -21.60
CA MET A 108 -4.93 4.93 -20.73
C MET A 108 -5.35 5.10 -19.27
N ARG A 109 -6.30 5.96 -18.96
CA ARG A 109 -6.86 6.11 -17.60
C ARG A 109 -7.43 4.79 -17.10
N HIS A 110 -8.19 4.08 -17.94
CA HIS A 110 -8.76 2.80 -17.60
C HIS A 110 -7.66 1.76 -17.25
N SER A 111 -6.62 1.69 -18.08
CA SER A 111 -5.48 0.80 -17.87
C SER A 111 -4.69 1.15 -16.59
N LEU A 112 -4.45 2.43 -16.35
CA LEU A 112 -3.76 2.91 -15.15
C LEU A 112 -4.56 2.60 -13.86
N TYR A 113 -5.88 2.85 -13.85
CA TYR A 113 -6.74 2.49 -12.73
C TYR A 113 -6.69 1.01 -12.43
N HIS A 114 -6.87 0.18 -13.45
CA HIS A 114 -6.83 -1.28 -13.29
C HIS A 114 -5.48 -1.74 -12.71
N SER A 115 -4.38 -1.25 -13.30
CA SER A 115 -3.04 -1.58 -12.86
C SER A 115 -2.77 -1.12 -11.41
N ALA A 116 -3.16 0.11 -11.05
CA ALA A 116 -2.95 0.63 -9.71
C ALA A 116 -3.75 -0.17 -8.67
N VAL A 117 -5.03 -0.45 -8.92
CA VAL A 117 -5.87 -1.24 -8.00
C VAL A 117 -5.32 -2.66 -7.84
N ASP A 118 -4.80 -3.27 -8.91
CA ASP A 118 -4.24 -4.63 -8.84
C ASP A 118 -2.87 -4.70 -8.15
N MET A 119 -2.08 -3.62 -8.20
CA MET A 119 -0.77 -3.57 -7.52
C MET A 119 -0.89 -3.54 -5.99
N TYR A 120 -1.94 -2.92 -5.43
CA TYR A 120 -2.09 -2.83 -3.99
C TYR A 120 -2.53 -4.17 -3.38
N LYS A 121 -1.72 -4.74 -2.52
CA LYS A 121 -1.98 -6.05 -1.89
C LYS A 121 -2.26 -5.97 -0.38
N GLY A 122 -2.36 -4.76 0.14
CA GLY A 122 -2.63 -4.52 1.56
C GLY A 122 -1.47 -3.90 2.30
N GLN A 123 -1.38 -4.21 3.58
CA GLN A 123 -0.40 -3.63 4.48
C GLN A 123 1.05 -3.89 4.04
N LEU A 124 1.87 -2.85 4.12
CA LEU A 124 3.31 -2.97 3.86
C LEU A 124 3.96 -3.87 4.92
N LEU A 125 4.81 -4.79 4.48
CA LEU A 125 5.67 -5.60 5.34
C LEU A 125 4.93 -6.15 6.58
N PRO A 126 3.96 -7.04 6.45
CA PRO A 126 3.15 -7.53 7.57
C PRO A 126 3.96 -8.07 8.76
N ARG A 127 5.20 -8.53 8.50
CA ARG A 127 6.13 -8.99 9.54
C ARG A 127 6.61 -7.86 10.48
N CYS A 128 6.51 -6.60 10.03
CA CYS A 128 6.98 -5.42 10.76
C CYS A 128 5.82 -4.46 11.10
N GLU A 129 4.60 -4.95 11.20
CA GLU A 129 3.38 -4.14 11.36
C GLU A 129 3.37 -3.25 12.62
N HIS A 130 4.15 -3.59 13.64
CA HIS A 130 4.23 -2.85 14.89
C HIS A 130 5.15 -1.62 14.83
N GLU A 131 5.90 -1.46 13.74
CA GLU A 131 6.82 -0.34 13.56
C GLU A 131 6.08 0.96 13.25
N LEU A 132 6.21 1.95 14.13
CA LEU A 132 5.47 3.23 14.02
C LEU A 132 5.71 3.95 12.68
N TRP A 133 6.95 3.96 12.20
CA TRP A 133 7.30 4.56 10.91
C TRP A 133 6.63 3.84 9.73
N LEU A 134 6.48 2.51 9.83
CA LEU A 134 5.83 1.70 8.81
C LEU A 134 4.30 1.85 8.84
N MET A 135 3.72 2.00 10.04
CA MET A 135 2.28 2.29 10.19
C MET A 135 1.90 3.57 9.43
N GLN A 136 2.64 4.66 9.61
CA GLN A 136 2.36 5.93 8.93
C GLN A 136 2.43 5.77 7.39
N LEU A 137 3.44 5.05 6.91
CA LEU A 137 3.60 4.78 5.48
C LEU A 137 2.48 3.88 4.94
N SER A 138 2.11 2.85 5.70
CA SER A 138 1.00 1.94 5.34
C SER A 138 -0.34 2.68 5.27
N MET A 139 -0.61 3.59 6.22
CA MET A 139 -1.80 4.44 6.20
C MET A 139 -1.83 5.37 4.98
N TYR A 140 -0.69 5.94 4.60
CA TYR A 140 -0.57 6.77 3.40
C TYR A 140 -0.94 5.97 2.15
N TYR A 141 -0.34 4.79 1.94
CA TYR A 141 -0.62 3.96 0.76
C TYR A 141 -2.04 3.40 0.76
N GLN A 142 -2.59 3.05 1.93
CA GLN A 142 -3.98 2.63 2.03
C GLN A 142 -4.94 3.77 1.63
N SER A 143 -4.71 4.99 2.13
CA SER A 143 -5.51 6.15 1.76
C SER A 143 -5.46 6.42 0.25
N LEU A 144 -4.26 6.35 -0.34
CA LEU A 144 -4.07 6.52 -1.78
C LEU A 144 -4.79 5.43 -2.58
N TYR A 145 -4.70 4.17 -2.13
CA TYR A 145 -5.43 3.05 -2.74
C TYR A 145 -6.94 3.26 -2.71
N LEU A 146 -7.50 3.64 -1.56
CA LEU A 146 -8.94 3.88 -1.44
C LEU A 146 -9.41 5.01 -2.35
N GLN A 147 -8.63 6.11 -2.43
CA GLN A 147 -8.93 7.22 -3.34
C GLN A 147 -8.94 6.78 -4.81
N ILE A 148 -7.93 6.04 -5.25
CA ILE A 148 -7.83 5.54 -6.62
C ILE A 148 -8.94 4.53 -6.91
N THR A 149 -9.25 3.64 -5.98
CA THR A 149 -10.30 2.64 -6.13
C THR A 149 -11.68 3.28 -6.27
N LYS A 150 -11.98 4.34 -5.53
CA LYS A 150 -13.22 5.12 -5.71
C LYS A 150 -13.33 5.68 -7.13
N GLY A 151 -12.25 6.25 -7.64
CA GLY A 151 -12.20 6.74 -9.03
C GLY A 151 -12.44 5.63 -10.05
N TYR A 152 -11.83 4.46 -9.85
CA TYR A 152 -12.02 3.31 -10.72
C TYR A 152 -13.43 2.76 -10.67
N VAL A 153 -14.00 2.60 -9.47
CA VAL A 153 -15.39 2.15 -9.30
C VAL A 153 -16.36 3.11 -9.97
N ARG A 154 -16.17 4.43 -9.81
CA ARG A 154 -16.99 5.44 -10.51
C ARG A 154 -16.93 5.27 -12.02
N LEU A 155 -15.74 5.12 -12.58
CA LEU A 155 -15.55 4.88 -14.02
C LEU A 155 -16.30 3.62 -14.47
N LYS A 156 -16.24 2.52 -13.69
CA LYS A 156 -16.95 1.28 -14.00
C LYS A 156 -18.47 1.43 -13.93
N MET A 157 -18.98 2.22 -12.98
CA MET A 157 -20.40 2.55 -12.90
C MET A 157 -20.87 3.35 -14.14
N GLU A 158 -20.09 4.32 -14.58
CA GLU A 158 -20.36 5.11 -15.81
C GLU A 158 -20.36 4.23 -17.08
N CYS A 159 -19.44 3.28 -17.16
CA CYS A 159 -19.38 2.28 -18.22
C CYS A 159 -20.45 1.18 -18.11
N LYS A 160 -21.30 1.19 -17.07
CA LYS A 160 -22.30 0.17 -16.75
C LYS A 160 -21.70 -1.24 -16.50
N ASP A 161 -20.43 -1.32 -16.17
CA ASP A 161 -19.76 -2.55 -15.75
C ASP A 161 -19.98 -2.76 -14.24
N TYR A 162 -21.24 -3.00 -13.88
CA TYR A 162 -21.67 -3.09 -12.49
C TYR A 162 -21.07 -4.30 -11.75
N ILE A 163 -20.77 -5.37 -12.46
CA ILE A 163 -20.15 -6.56 -11.87
C ILE A 163 -18.76 -6.22 -11.35
N LEU A 164 -17.94 -5.57 -12.20
CA LEU A 164 -16.59 -5.18 -11.80
C LEU A 164 -16.61 -4.04 -10.77
N ALA A 165 -17.54 -3.08 -10.91
CA ALA A 165 -17.73 -2.02 -9.93
C ALA A 165 -18.05 -2.59 -8.53
N GLN A 166 -19.01 -3.52 -8.44
CA GLN A 166 -19.36 -4.18 -7.19
C GLN A 166 -18.18 -4.92 -6.58
N LYS A 167 -17.52 -5.76 -7.38
CA LYS A 167 -16.36 -6.55 -6.93
C LYS A 167 -15.27 -5.64 -6.38
N THR A 168 -14.89 -4.61 -7.15
CA THR A 168 -13.81 -3.69 -6.77
C THR A 168 -14.16 -2.91 -5.50
N ALA A 169 -15.40 -2.44 -5.35
CA ALA A 169 -15.83 -1.75 -4.16
C ALA A 169 -15.78 -2.66 -2.91
N ILE A 170 -16.27 -3.89 -3.03
CA ILE A 170 -16.26 -4.87 -1.92
C ILE A 170 -14.83 -5.27 -1.55
N ASP A 171 -13.94 -5.46 -2.52
CA ASP A 171 -12.54 -5.78 -2.25
C ASP A 171 -11.85 -4.63 -1.49
N ALA A 172 -12.14 -3.38 -1.82
CA ALA A 172 -11.59 -2.21 -1.13
C ALA A 172 -12.18 -2.03 0.28
N LEU A 173 -13.45 -2.37 0.49
CA LEU A 173 -14.09 -2.34 1.81
C LEU A 173 -13.47 -3.32 2.83
N ARG A 174 -12.62 -4.24 2.40
CA ARG A 174 -11.82 -5.07 3.32
C ARG A 174 -10.78 -4.25 4.09
N PHE A 175 -10.34 -3.12 3.53
CA PHE A 175 -9.36 -2.21 4.14
C PHE A 175 -10.03 -1.07 4.92
N ASP A 176 -11.20 -0.62 4.49
CA ASP A 176 -12.04 0.33 5.22
C ASP A 176 -13.52 -0.05 5.08
N PRO A 177 -14.05 -0.91 5.97
CA PRO A 177 -15.43 -1.35 5.91
C PRO A 177 -16.48 -0.24 6.12
N LYS A 178 -16.03 0.91 6.65
CA LYS A 178 -16.90 2.06 6.95
C LYS A 178 -16.87 3.14 5.88
N ASP A 179 -16.10 2.97 4.82
CA ASP A 179 -16.06 3.96 3.73
C ASP A 179 -17.44 4.11 3.09
N SER A 180 -18.02 5.28 3.27
CA SER A 180 -19.40 5.58 2.85
C SER A 180 -19.59 5.53 1.34
N GLU A 181 -18.63 6.04 0.57
CA GLU A 181 -18.71 6.11 -0.89
C GLU A 181 -18.60 4.72 -1.52
N LEU A 182 -17.68 3.89 -1.05
CA LEU A 182 -17.53 2.51 -1.53
C LEU A 182 -18.74 1.65 -1.18
N ASN A 183 -19.31 1.81 0.03
CA ASN A 183 -20.57 1.15 0.41
C ASN A 183 -21.70 1.57 -0.51
N MET A 184 -21.84 2.87 -0.83
CA MET A 184 -22.84 3.37 -1.77
C MET A 184 -22.68 2.72 -3.16
N TYR A 185 -21.49 2.69 -3.71
CA TYR A 185 -21.25 2.08 -5.02
C TYR A 185 -21.52 0.57 -5.03
N ALA A 186 -21.14 -0.15 -3.98
CA ALA A 186 -21.43 -1.58 -3.87
C ALA A 186 -22.95 -1.84 -3.91
N ILE A 187 -23.72 -1.07 -3.15
CA ILE A 187 -25.19 -1.17 -3.09
C ILE A 187 -25.82 -0.83 -4.45
N LEU A 188 -25.42 0.28 -5.05
CA LEU A 188 -25.93 0.71 -6.36
C LEU A 188 -25.63 -0.33 -7.46
N ALA A 189 -24.41 -0.85 -7.46
CA ALA A 189 -24.01 -1.86 -8.43
C ALA A 189 -24.80 -3.16 -8.29
N MET A 190 -25.10 -3.60 -7.06
CA MET A 190 -25.99 -4.74 -6.81
C MET A 190 -27.39 -4.48 -7.37
N GLY A 191 -27.96 -3.30 -7.08
CA GLY A 191 -29.29 -2.93 -7.55
C GLY A 191 -29.40 -2.84 -9.07
N PHE A 192 -28.40 -2.23 -9.73
CA PHE A 192 -28.37 -2.11 -11.20
C PHE A 192 -28.14 -3.44 -11.94
N GLN A 193 -27.63 -4.46 -11.24
CA GLN A 193 -27.60 -5.85 -11.71
C GLN A 193 -28.94 -6.58 -11.54
N GLY A 194 -29.97 -5.93 -10.98
CA GLY A 194 -31.27 -6.53 -10.70
C GLY A 194 -31.37 -7.23 -9.32
N ASN A 195 -30.30 -7.23 -8.51
CA ASN A 195 -30.25 -7.89 -7.20
C ASN A 195 -30.76 -6.98 -6.08
N LEU A 196 -32.01 -6.47 -6.23
CA LEU A 196 -32.59 -5.50 -5.29
C LEU A 196 -32.70 -6.02 -3.85
N SER A 197 -32.99 -7.30 -3.66
CA SER A 197 -33.08 -7.91 -2.33
C SER A 197 -31.71 -7.88 -1.61
N MET A 198 -30.63 -8.21 -2.33
CA MET A 198 -29.28 -8.14 -1.80
C MET A 198 -28.87 -6.69 -1.51
N ALA A 199 -29.18 -5.77 -2.42
CA ALA A 199 -28.90 -4.34 -2.25
C ALA A 199 -29.60 -3.79 -0.98
N GLN A 200 -30.87 -4.17 -0.75
CA GLN A 200 -31.64 -3.77 0.44
C GLN A 200 -31.02 -4.32 1.73
N THR A 201 -30.62 -5.59 1.72
CA THR A 201 -29.98 -6.22 2.89
C THR A 201 -28.66 -5.54 3.21
N TYR A 202 -27.83 -5.31 2.18
CA TYR A 202 -26.56 -4.65 2.34
C TYR A 202 -26.69 -3.18 2.77
N TYR A 203 -27.67 -2.45 2.21
CA TYR A 203 -28.00 -1.08 2.63
C TYR A 203 -28.34 -1.01 4.12
N THR A 204 -29.17 -1.94 4.60
CA THR A 204 -29.56 -1.98 6.02
C THR A 204 -28.35 -2.18 6.93
N ALA A 205 -27.42 -3.05 6.54
CA ALA A 205 -26.18 -3.30 7.29
C ALA A 205 -25.22 -2.12 7.24
N ALA A 206 -25.07 -1.46 6.08
CA ALA A 206 -24.16 -0.35 5.87
C ALA A 206 -24.69 1.01 6.37
N LYS A 207 -26.00 1.12 6.62
CA LYS A 207 -26.68 2.37 7.00
C LYS A 207 -25.97 3.19 8.10
N PRO A 208 -25.39 2.59 9.17
CA PRO A 208 -24.68 3.34 10.20
C PRO A 208 -23.41 4.05 9.71
N TYR A 209 -22.87 3.66 8.56
CA TYR A 209 -21.61 4.17 7.99
C TYR A 209 -21.85 5.08 6.79
N LEU A 210 -23.09 5.15 6.29
CA LEU A 210 -23.42 5.97 5.13
C LEU A 210 -23.57 7.46 5.52
N ALA A 211 -22.87 8.33 4.80
CA ALA A 211 -23.15 9.75 4.81
C ALA A 211 -24.56 10.00 4.28
N LEU A 212 -25.22 11.07 4.76
CA LEU A 212 -26.60 11.38 4.37
C LEU A 212 -26.76 11.50 2.86
N GLU A 213 -25.85 12.18 2.19
CA GLU A 213 -25.83 12.36 0.74
C GLU A 213 -25.76 11.02 -0.02
N HIS A 214 -24.92 10.07 0.44
CA HIS A 214 -24.80 8.76 -0.17
C HIS A 214 -26.06 7.89 0.06
N ALA A 215 -26.65 7.98 1.24
CA ALA A 215 -27.92 7.31 1.54
C ALA A 215 -29.08 7.83 0.67
N GLU A 216 -29.11 9.14 0.42
CA GLU A 216 -30.10 9.76 -0.48
C GLU A 216 -29.93 9.31 -1.93
N VAL A 217 -28.69 9.21 -2.40
CA VAL A 217 -28.39 8.68 -3.74
C VAL A 217 -28.90 7.27 -3.90
N ILE A 218 -28.64 6.39 -2.92
CA ILE A 218 -29.11 4.99 -2.94
C ILE A 218 -30.64 4.95 -3.00
N LYS A 219 -31.32 5.68 -2.12
CA LYS A 219 -32.80 5.74 -2.09
C LYS A 219 -33.39 6.23 -3.40
N LYS A 220 -32.78 7.28 -3.98
CA LYS A 220 -33.22 7.86 -5.25
C LYS A 220 -33.16 6.85 -6.40
N TYR A 221 -32.09 6.09 -6.52
CA TYR A 221 -31.87 5.21 -7.67
C TYR A 221 -32.48 3.81 -7.51
N LEU A 222 -32.56 3.30 -6.29
CA LEU A 222 -33.06 1.95 -6.03
C LEU A 222 -34.46 1.92 -5.42
N HIS A 223 -35.06 3.11 -5.13
CA HIS A 223 -36.36 3.22 -4.48
C HIS A 223 -36.45 2.45 -3.15
N ILE A 224 -35.34 2.32 -2.45
CA ILE A 224 -35.22 1.66 -1.14
C ILE A 224 -35.78 2.59 -0.05
N LYS A 225 -36.55 2.03 0.89
CA LYS A 225 -37.16 2.77 2.02
C LYS A 225 -36.21 2.94 3.20
#